data_ef08219c9440aab70c74d6f05dd0360e
#
_entry.id   ef08219c9440aab70c74d6f05dd0360e
#
_cell.length_a   1.000
_cell.length_b   1.000
_cell.length_c   1.000
_cell.angle_alpha   90.00
_cell.angle_beta   90.00
_cell.angle_gamma   90.00
#
_symmetry.space_group_name_H-M   'P 1'
#
loop_
_entity.id
_entity.type
_entity.pdbx_description
1 polymer ?
#
loop_
_entity_poly.entity_id
_entity_poly.type
_entity_poly.pdbx_seq_one_letter_code
_entity_poly.pdbx_strand_id
1 'polypeptide(L)'
;VAAGAHAALAARLAPGATLVEMRDNLIAPGFIDTHVHYPQTEMIASQAPGLLPWLDRYTFPTERRFADPAQARDVAEYYLEPHL
;
A
#
# COMPACT_ATOMS: atom_id res chain seq x y z
N VAL A 1 -25.32 3.90 -1.21
CA VAL A 1 -24.21 4.87 -1.23
C VAL A 1 -24.53 5.94 -2.25
N ALA A 2 -24.32 7.21 -1.92
CA ALA A 2 -24.55 8.33 -2.82
C ALA A 2 -23.36 9.30 -2.75
N ALA A 3 -22.99 9.86 -3.89
CA ALA A 3 -21.98 10.89 -4.01
C ALA A 3 -22.57 12.12 -4.72
N GLY A 4 -22.17 13.33 -4.34
CA GLY A 4 -22.65 14.57 -4.91
C GLY A 4 -22.41 15.77 -3.99
N ALA A 5 -22.91 16.94 -4.42
CA ALA A 5 -22.79 18.15 -3.62
C ALA A 5 -23.51 18.00 -2.27
N HIS A 6 -22.89 18.46 -1.20
CA HIS A 6 -23.41 18.36 0.17
C HIS A 6 -24.85 18.90 0.28
N ALA A 7 -25.14 20.05 -0.30
CA ALA A 7 -26.48 20.64 -0.29
C ALA A 7 -27.58 19.73 -0.87
N ALA A 8 -27.22 18.94 -1.89
CA ALA A 8 -28.15 17.99 -2.53
C ALA A 8 -28.34 16.70 -1.73
N LEU A 9 -27.39 16.34 -0.88
CA LEU A 9 -27.40 15.10 -0.12
C LEU A 9 -27.82 15.29 1.33
N ALA A 10 -27.73 16.49 1.88
CA ALA A 10 -28.01 16.78 3.28
C ALA A 10 -29.40 16.31 3.74
N ALA A 11 -30.42 16.50 2.91
CA ALA A 11 -31.80 16.06 3.22
C ALA A 11 -31.99 14.53 3.19
N ARG A 12 -31.01 13.78 2.70
CA ARG A 12 -31.04 12.32 2.59
C ARG A 12 -30.29 11.63 3.71
N LEU A 13 -29.66 12.39 4.61
CA LEU A 13 -28.94 11.84 5.74
C LEU A 13 -29.95 11.24 6.76
N ALA A 14 -29.62 10.07 7.27
CA ALA A 14 -30.43 9.46 8.30
C ALA A 14 -30.35 10.28 9.61
N PRO A 15 -31.40 10.31 10.44
CA PRO A 15 -31.33 10.91 11.76
C PRO A 15 -30.17 10.29 12.57
N GLY A 16 -29.31 11.14 13.15
CA GLY A 16 -28.17 10.68 13.94
C GLY A 16 -26.93 10.29 13.11
N ALA A 17 -26.92 10.50 11.80
CA ALA A 17 -25.73 10.28 10.99
C ALA A 17 -24.56 11.17 11.44
N THR A 18 -23.38 10.58 11.60
CA THR A 18 -22.15 11.33 11.90
C THR A 18 -21.67 12.02 10.64
N LEU A 19 -21.46 13.32 10.70
CA LEU A 19 -20.83 14.10 9.63
C LEU A 19 -19.35 14.27 9.92
N VAL A 20 -18.50 13.85 8.98
CA VAL A 20 -17.06 14.05 9.04
C VAL A 20 -16.66 15.06 7.96
N GLU A 21 -16.10 16.19 8.38
CA GLU A 21 -15.64 17.26 7.47
C GLU A 21 -14.21 16.98 7.00
N MET A 22 -14.01 16.90 5.69
CA MET A 22 -12.71 16.64 5.06
C MET A 22 -12.48 17.56 3.85
N ARG A 23 -12.76 18.88 4.01
CA ARG A 23 -12.79 19.82 2.87
C ARG A 23 -11.48 19.97 2.13
N ASP A 24 -10.36 19.84 2.84
CA ASP A 24 -9.02 20.01 2.28
C ASP A 24 -8.35 18.68 1.88
N ASN A 25 -9.14 17.59 1.86
CA ASN A 25 -8.66 16.26 1.54
C ASN A 25 -9.34 15.70 0.31
N LEU A 26 -8.61 14.90 -0.44
CA LEU A 26 -9.16 14.05 -1.50
C LEU A 26 -9.60 12.72 -0.90
N ILE A 27 -10.87 12.37 -1.07
CA ILE A 27 -11.39 11.05 -0.70
C ILE A 27 -11.40 10.17 -1.94
N ALA A 28 -10.65 9.10 -1.90
CA ALA A 28 -10.56 8.12 -2.98
C ALA A 28 -10.71 6.70 -2.42
N PRO A 29 -11.08 5.72 -3.25
CA PRO A 29 -10.94 4.31 -2.87
C PRO A 29 -9.48 3.99 -2.50
N GLY A 30 -9.28 3.06 -1.57
CA GLY A 30 -7.94 2.55 -1.28
C GLY A 30 -7.27 1.96 -2.52
N PHE A 31 -5.96 2.08 -2.60
CA PHE A 31 -5.21 1.46 -3.68
C PHE A 31 -5.27 -0.07 -3.57
N ILE A 32 -5.34 -0.73 -4.73
CA ILE A 32 -5.32 -2.18 -4.84
C ILE A 32 -4.12 -2.53 -5.72
N ASP A 33 -3.13 -3.17 -5.12
CA ASP A 33 -2.01 -3.76 -5.83
C ASP A 33 -2.26 -5.26 -6.00
N THR A 34 -2.41 -5.70 -7.25
CA THR A 34 -2.71 -7.09 -7.59
C THR A 34 -1.46 -7.91 -7.88
N HIS A 35 -0.27 -7.30 -7.86
CA HIS A 35 0.99 -7.97 -8.14
C HIS A 35 2.13 -7.31 -7.36
N VAL A 36 2.44 -7.84 -6.19
CA VAL A 36 3.48 -7.32 -5.31
C VAL A 36 4.44 -8.42 -4.85
N HIS A 37 5.70 -8.05 -4.69
CA HIS A 37 6.75 -8.89 -4.14
C HIS A 37 7.33 -8.21 -2.89
N TYR A 38 6.67 -8.31 -1.74
CA TYR A 38 7.12 -7.65 -0.52
C TYR A 38 8.55 -8.04 -0.06
N PRO A 39 9.09 -9.26 -0.37
CA PRO A 39 10.49 -9.56 -0.12
C PRO A 39 11.48 -8.63 -0.81
N GLN A 40 11.05 -7.93 -1.85
CA GLN A 40 11.88 -7.04 -2.65
C GLN A 40 11.87 -5.59 -2.15
N THR A 41 11.22 -5.30 -1.03
CA THR A 41 11.12 -3.94 -0.45
C THR A 41 12.49 -3.30 -0.22
N GLU A 42 13.47 -4.05 0.30
CA GLU A 42 14.82 -3.54 0.59
C GLU A 42 15.64 -3.19 -0.65
N MET A 43 15.24 -3.66 -1.84
CA MET A 43 15.98 -3.42 -3.08
C MET A 43 15.27 -2.45 -4.04
N ILE A 44 14.25 -1.75 -3.60
CA ILE A 44 13.56 -0.72 -4.38
C ILE A 44 14.60 0.27 -4.91
N ALA A 45 14.50 0.61 -6.21
CA ALA A 45 15.40 1.49 -6.94
C ALA A 45 16.86 1.02 -7.08
N SER A 46 17.18 -0.24 -6.77
CA SER A 46 18.49 -0.81 -7.05
C SER A 46 18.77 -0.90 -8.55
N GLN A 47 19.92 -0.39 -8.99
CA GLN A 47 20.26 -0.30 -10.41
C GLN A 47 21.12 -1.48 -10.86
N ALA A 48 20.81 -1.99 -12.05
CA ALA A 48 21.62 -2.98 -12.77
C ALA A 48 21.53 -2.76 -14.29
N PRO A 49 22.50 -3.27 -15.07
CA PRO A 49 22.53 -3.08 -16.52
C PRO A 49 21.45 -3.88 -17.29
N GLY A 50 20.61 -4.64 -16.58
CA GLY A 50 19.53 -5.42 -17.15
C GLY A 50 18.88 -6.34 -16.14
N LEU A 51 17.81 -7.04 -16.54
CA LEU A 51 17.01 -7.89 -15.66
C LEU A 51 17.82 -9.03 -15.02
N LEU A 52 18.55 -9.82 -15.81
CA LEU A 52 19.29 -10.98 -15.28
C LEU A 52 20.36 -10.57 -14.27
N PRO A 53 21.23 -9.55 -14.54
CA PRO A 53 22.16 -9.05 -13.54
C PRO A 53 21.44 -8.47 -12.29
N TRP A 54 20.25 -7.90 -12.45
CA TRP A 54 19.46 -7.41 -11.31
C TRP A 54 18.95 -8.55 -10.44
N LEU A 55 18.44 -9.63 -11.06
CA LEU A 55 17.98 -10.82 -10.35
C LEU A 55 19.13 -11.46 -9.54
N ASP A 56 20.28 -11.66 -10.18
CA ASP A 56 21.44 -12.30 -9.55
C ASP A 56 22.04 -11.48 -8.41
N ARG A 57 22.09 -10.15 -8.60
CA ARG A 57 22.76 -9.25 -7.66
C ARG A 57 21.88 -8.90 -6.46
N TYR A 58 20.59 -8.74 -6.67
CA TYR A 58 19.68 -8.24 -5.64
C TYR A 58 18.58 -9.22 -5.27
N THR A 59 17.80 -9.70 -6.25
CA THR A 59 16.58 -10.46 -5.98
C THR A 59 16.87 -11.78 -5.29
N PHE A 60 17.66 -12.63 -5.91
CA PHE A 60 17.93 -13.97 -5.36
C PHE A 60 18.64 -13.93 -4.01
N PRO A 61 19.66 -13.10 -3.76
CA PRO A 61 20.24 -12.98 -2.43
C PRO A 61 19.26 -12.48 -1.37
N THR A 62 18.43 -11.49 -1.71
CA THR A 62 17.46 -10.92 -0.79
C THR A 62 16.36 -11.94 -0.46
N GLU A 63 15.76 -12.56 -1.47
CA GLU A 63 14.67 -13.51 -1.27
C GLU A 63 15.11 -14.78 -0.51
N ARG A 64 16.37 -15.23 -0.64
CA ARG A 64 16.91 -16.34 0.15
C ARG A 64 16.86 -16.10 1.65
N ARG A 65 16.93 -14.84 2.10
CA ARG A 65 16.85 -14.49 3.52
C ARG A 65 15.48 -14.80 4.12
N PHE A 66 14.45 -14.90 3.29
CA PHE A 66 13.09 -15.24 3.71
C PHE A 66 12.87 -16.72 4.02
N ALA A 67 13.92 -17.56 3.89
CA ALA A 67 13.97 -18.89 4.51
C ALA A 67 13.96 -18.79 6.05
N ASP A 68 14.35 -17.64 6.62
CA ASP A 68 14.21 -17.34 8.04
C ASP A 68 12.81 -16.76 8.31
N PRO A 69 11.96 -17.41 9.11
CA PRO A 69 10.61 -16.92 9.42
C PRO A 69 10.60 -15.59 10.19
N ALA A 70 11.64 -15.29 10.97
CA ALA A 70 11.73 -14.02 11.69
C ALA A 70 11.92 -12.87 10.68
N GLN A 71 12.90 -13.00 9.79
CA GLN A 71 13.12 -12.04 8.69
C GLN A 71 11.88 -11.85 7.83
N ALA A 72 11.19 -12.94 7.47
CA ALA A 72 9.98 -12.87 6.66
C ALA A 72 8.87 -12.08 7.37
N ARG A 73 8.72 -12.27 8.68
CA ARG A 73 7.73 -11.54 9.49
C ARG A 73 8.06 -10.06 9.60
N ASP A 74 9.29 -9.73 9.96
CA ASP A 74 9.72 -8.35 10.16
C ASP A 74 9.52 -7.51 8.90
N VAL A 75 9.88 -8.04 7.72
CA VAL A 75 9.68 -7.33 6.46
C VAL A 75 8.20 -7.26 6.07
N ALA A 76 7.40 -8.28 6.36
CA ALA A 76 5.96 -8.25 6.11
C ALA A 76 5.26 -7.20 7.00
N GLU A 77 5.61 -7.12 8.27
CA GLU A 77 5.10 -6.11 9.21
C GLU A 77 5.45 -4.71 8.72
N TYR A 78 6.73 -4.46 8.38
CA TYR A 78 7.16 -3.18 7.80
C TYR A 78 6.41 -2.82 6.52
N TYR A 79 6.22 -3.79 5.61
CA TYR A 79 5.54 -3.56 4.33
C TYR A 79 4.05 -3.24 4.49
N LEU A 80 3.39 -3.88 5.47
CA LEU A 80 1.95 -3.72 5.74
C LEU A 80 1.64 -2.56 6.69
N GLU A 81 2.65 -2.02 7.38
CA GLU A 81 2.45 -0.92 8.29
C GLU A 81 2.09 0.36 7.52
N PRO A 82 0.96 1.01 7.80
CA PRO A 82 0.59 2.24 7.12
C PRO A 82 1.56 3.35 7.52
N HIS A 83 2.48 3.70 6.65
CA HIS A 83 3.36 4.87 6.79
C HIS A 83 2.61 6.15 6.40
N LEU A 84 1.57 6.49 7.15
CA LEU A 84 0.78 7.71 6.98
C LEU A 84 1.07 8.70 8.10
#